data_8a34eda5f3d881c45cb3d2215acf0270
#
_entry.id   8a34eda5f3d881c45cb3d2215acf0270
#
_cell.length_a   1.000
_cell.length_b   1.000
_cell.length_c   1.000
_cell.angle_alpha   90.00
_cell.angle_beta   90.00
_cell.angle_gamma   90.00
#
_symmetry.space_group_name_H-M   'P 1'
#
loop_
_entity.id
_entity.type
_entity.pdbx_description
1 polymer ?
#
loop_
_entity_poly.entity_id
_entity_poly.type
_entity_poly.pdbx_seq_one_letter_code
_entity_poly.pdbx_strand_id
1 'polypeptide(L)'
;MNRYRMKQFIKIITILFLILFSFTTHATSQYRETRRLLTDVQDYINEKPDSAIVVLKSYRGLASQDEGTEALYAMLITKAEYIATNSIASDSLIQGAVKYYNKESDNSEMILE
;
A
#
# COMPACT_ATOMS: atom_id res chain seq x y z
N MET A 1 47.26 -17.99 -9.86
CA MET A 1 46.34 -17.21 -10.71
C MET A 1 44.88 -17.45 -10.40
N ASN A 2 44.49 -18.68 -10.13
CA ASN A 2 43.10 -19.00 -9.84
C ASN A 2 42.56 -18.35 -8.54
N ARG A 3 43.42 -18.16 -7.54
CA ARG A 3 43.04 -17.53 -6.28
C ARG A 3 42.67 -16.04 -6.44
N TYR A 4 43.33 -15.33 -7.36
CA TYR A 4 43.08 -13.91 -7.62
C TYR A 4 41.74 -13.70 -8.31
N ARG A 5 41.42 -14.55 -9.30
CA ARG A 5 40.13 -14.50 -10.00
C ARG A 5 38.97 -14.87 -9.08
N MET A 6 39.15 -15.82 -8.18
CA MET A 6 38.11 -16.18 -7.22
C MET A 6 37.80 -15.07 -6.24
N LYS A 7 38.81 -14.35 -5.74
CA LYS A 7 38.62 -13.21 -4.85
C LYS A 7 37.85 -12.07 -5.50
N GLN A 8 38.16 -11.76 -6.76
CA GLN A 8 37.40 -10.73 -7.50
C GLN A 8 35.99 -11.17 -7.79
N PHE A 9 35.79 -12.44 -8.13
CA PHE A 9 34.47 -13.00 -8.38
C PHE A 9 33.58 -12.93 -7.14
N ILE A 10 34.12 -13.28 -5.97
CA ILE A 10 33.44 -13.21 -4.67
C ILE A 10 33.09 -11.77 -4.33
N LYS A 11 33.98 -10.81 -4.58
CA LYS A 11 33.70 -9.38 -4.36
C LYS A 11 32.55 -8.88 -5.21
N ILE A 12 32.54 -9.24 -6.49
CA ILE A 12 31.48 -8.84 -7.44
C ILE A 12 30.12 -9.42 -7.00
N ILE A 13 30.09 -10.69 -6.63
CA ILE A 13 28.88 -11.37 -6.16
C ILE A 13 28.36 -10.72 -4.87
N THR A 14 29.24 -10.39 -3.93
CA THR A 14 28.88 -9.76 -2.67
C THR A 14 28.28 -8.37 -2.90
N ILE A 15 28.86 -7.58 -3.80
CA ILE A 15 28.36 -6.24 -4.15
C ILE A 15 26.99 -6.35 -4.83
N LEU A 16 26.82 -7.28 -5.77
CA LEU A 16 25.54 -7.54 -6.42
C LEU A 16 24.47 -7.97 -5.43
N PHE A 17 24.81 -8.81 -4.46
CA PHE A 17 23.90 -9.26 -3.43
C PHE A 17 23.44 -8.10 -2.53
N LEU A 18 24.35 -7.21 -2.16
CA LEU A 18 24.05 -6.03 -1.37
C LEU A 18 23.11 -5.06 -2.10
N ILE A 19 23.34 -4.88 -3.42
CA ILE A 19 22.48 -4.02 -4.25
C ILE A 19 21.07 -4.61 -4.34
N LEU A 20 20.92 -5.91 -4.57
CA LEU A 20 19.63 -6.58 -4.62
C LEU A 20 18.89 -6.50 -3.29
N PHE A 21 19.60 -6.64 -2.18
CA PHE A 21 19.02 -6.53 -0.84
C PHE A 21 18.51 -5.12 -0.56
N SER A 22 19.23 -4.10 -1.01
CA SER A 22 18.82 -2.70 -0.89
C SER A 22 17.52 -2.41 -1.65
N PHE A 23 17.34 -2.98 -2.83
CA PHE A 23 16.12 -2.83 -3.61
C PHE A 23 14.91 -3.40 -2.89
N THR A 24 15.05 -4.58 -2.29
CA THR A 24 13.96 -5.23 -1.56
C THR A 24 13.51 -4.39 -0.35
N THR A 25 14.45 -3.79 0.38
CA THR A 25 14.16 -2.94 1.52
C THR A 25 13.41 -1.69 1.12
N HIS A 26 13.76 -1.07 -0.01
CA HIS A 26 13.09 0.13 -0.52
C HIS A 26 11.64 -0.13 -0.89
N ALA A 27 11.35 -1.26 -1.53
CA ALA A 27 9.98 -1.61 -1.91
C ALA A 27 9.07 -1.75 -0.69
N THR A 28 9.54 -2.39 0.38
CA THR A 28 8.77 -2.59 1.62
C THR A 28 8.50 -1.26 2.33
N SER A 29 9.49 -0.36 2.40
CA SER A 29 9.32 0.93 3.05
C SER A 29 8.35 1.85 2.30
N GLN A 30 8.26 1.74 0.97
CA GLN A 30 7.36 2.53 0.14
C GLN A 30 5.90 2.24 0.45
N TYR A 31 5.52 0.97 0.61
CA TYR A 31 4.14 0.60 0.94
C TYR A 31 3.74 1.04 2.34
N ARG A 32 4.64 0.92 3.31
CA ARG A 32 4.40 1.38 4.68
C ARG A 32 4.15 2.88 4.74
N GLU A 33 4.94 3.65 4.01
CA GLU A 33 4.78 5.09 3.95
C GLU A 33 3.46 5.48 3.31
N THR A 34 3.08 4.83 2.21
CA THR A 34 1.79 5.07 1.54
C THR A 34 0.64 4.78 2.49
N ARG A 35 0.66 3.66 3.21
CA ARG A 35 -0.38 3.34 4.20
C ARG A 35 -0.47 4.37 5.31
N ARG A 36 0.67 4.85 5.79
CA ARG A 36 0.69 5.89 6.83
C ARG A 36 0.07 7.18 6.32
N LEU A 37 0.40 7.60 5.10
CA LEU A 37 -0.17 8.80 4.49
C LEU A 37 -1.68 8.67 4.31
N LEU A 38 -2.16 7.50 3.89
CA LEU A 38 -3.60 7.24 3.78
C LEU A 38 -4.28 7.27 5.15
N THR A 39 -3.63 6.73 6.18
CA THR A 39 -4.15 6.76 7.54
C THR A 39 -4.23 8.19 8.08
N ASP A 40 -3.27 9.04 7.74
CA ASP A 40 -3.29 10.46 8.13
C ASP A 40 -4.49 11.20 7.55
N VAL A 41 -4.95 10.80 6.36
CA VAL A 41 -6.15 11.39 5.74
C VAL A 41 -7.40 11.13 6.60
N GLN A 42 -7.49 10.02 7.30
CA GLN A 42 -8.61 9.71 8.17
C GLN A 42 -8.83 10.76 9.26
N ASP A 43 -7.76 11.42 9.70
CA ASP A 43 -7.85 12.40 10.78
C ASP A 43 -8.63 13.66 10.38
N TYR A 44 -8.62 14.02 9.09
CA TYR A 44 -9.30 15.24 8.64
C TYR A 44 -10.39 15.00 7.58
N ILE A 45 -10.68 13.75 7.23
CA ILE A 45 -11.63 13.40 6.17
C ILE A 45 -13.04 13.92 6.45
N ASN A 46 -13.44 13.93 7.72
CA ASN A 46 -14.77 14.41 8.13
C ASN A 46 -14.89 15.93 8.05
N GLU A 47 -13.81 16.64 8.34
CA GLU A 47 -13.80 18.11 8.37
C GLU A 47 -13.54 18.71 6.99
N LYS A 48 -12.64 18.08 6.20
CA LYS A 48 -12.22 18.59 4.90
C LYS A 48 -12.27 17.48 3.85
N PRO A 49 -13.46 16.99 3.49
CA PRO A 49 -13.57 15.89 2.53
C PRO A 49 -13.04 16.23 1.13
N ASP A 50 -13.21 17.47 0.67
CA ASP A 50 -12.70 17.89 -0.64
C ASP A 50 -11.17 17.83 -0.70
N SER A 51 -10.51 18.29 0.35
CA SER A 51 -9.05 18.21 0.46
C SER A 51 -8.57 16.76 0.54
N ALA A 52 -9.31 15.92 1.28
CA ALA A 52 -9.02 14.49 1.37
C ALA A 52 -9.08 13.81 0.00
N ILE A 53 -10.08 14.12 -0.81
CA ILE A 53 -10.23 13.57 -2.16
C ILE A 53 -9.01 13.91 -3.02
N VAL A 54 -8.57 15.16 -3.01
CA VAL A 54 -7.40 15.60 -3.79
C VAL A 54 -6.15 14.84 -3.37
N VAL A 55 -5.90 14.71 -2.07
CA VAL A 55 -4.74 14.00 -1.54
C VAL A 55 -4.82 12.51 -1.88
N LEU A 56 -5.99 11.87 -1.69
CA LEU A 56 -6.18 10.47 -1.99
C LEU A 56 -5.94 10.16 -3.46
N LYS A 57 -6.45 10.97 -4.37
CA LYS A 57 -6.26 10.77 -5.81
C LYS A 57 -4.81 10.85 -6.22
N SER A 58 -3.99 11.64 -5.52
CA SER A 58 -2.56 11.71 -5.80
C SER A 58 -1.81 10.43 -5.44
N TYR A 59 -2.36 9.60 -4.54
CA TYR A 59 -1.74 8.34 -4.11
C TYR A 59 -2.32 7.11 -4.82
N ARG A 60 -3.27 7.27 -5.74
CA ARG A 60 -3.97 6.16 -6.38
C ARG A 60 -3.01 5.16 -7.04
N GLY A 61 -2.01 5.64 -7.78
CA GLY A 61 -1.04 4.79 -8.46
C GLY A 61 -0.19 3.97 -7.50
N LEU A 62 0.21 4.55 -6.37
CA LEU A 62 0.99 3.86 -5.35
C LEU A 62 0.14 2.86 -4.57
N ALA A 63 -1.10 3.21 -4.27
CA ALA A 63 -2.01 2.34 -3.53
C ALA A 63 -2.38 1.08 -4.31
N SER A 64 -2.49 1.16 -5.64
CA SER A 64 -2.88 0.02 -6.48
C SER A 64 -1.80 -1.07 -6.56
N GLN A 65 -0.58 -0.81 -6.10
CA GLN A 65 0.52 -1.77 -6.13
C GLN A 65 0.47 -2.80 -5.00
N ASP A 66 -0.37 -2.60 -4.00
CA ASP A 66 -0.52 -3.49 -2.85
C ASP A 66 -2.00 -3.67 -2.53
N GLU A 67 -2.46 -4.93 -2.45
CA GLU A 67 -3.88 -5.25 -2.26
C GLU A 67 -4.49 -4.62 -1.00
N GLY A 68 -3.78 -4.70 0.12
CA GLY A 68 -4.25 -4.10 1.38
C GLY A 68 -4.29 -2.59 1.35
N THR A 69 -3.31 -1.96 0.70
CA THR A 69 -3.26 -0.51 0.53
C THR A 69 -4.35 -0.04 -0.44
N GLU A 70 -4.61 -0.79 -1.50
CA GLU A 70 -5.69 -0.49 -2.44
C GLU A 70 -7.06 -0.55 -1.76
N ALA A 71 -7.28 -1.55 -0.89
CA ALA A 71 -8.53 -1.66 -0.13
C ALA A 71 -8.72 -0.48 0.81
N LEU A 72 -7.67 -0.05 1.51
CA LEU A 72 -7.71 1.13 2.37
C LEU A 72 -8.00 2.40 1.56
N TYR A 73 -7.35 2.57 0.42
CA TYR A 73 -7.62 3.68 -0.50
C TYR A 73 -9.08 3.71 -0.92
N ALA A 74 -9.62 2.56 -1.34
CA ALA A 74 -11.00 2.45 -1.82
C ALA A 74 -12.00 2.85 -0.74
N MET A 75 -11.79 2.44 0.50
CA MET A 75 -12.64 2.82 1.62
C MET A 75 -12.57 4.32 1.91
N LEU A 76 -11.37 4.89 1.91
CA LEU A 76 -11.18 6.30 2.23
C LEU A 76 -11.74 7.21 1.14
N ILE A 77 -11.49 6.91 -0.14
CA ILE A 77 -12.00 7.74 -1.24
C ILE A 77 -13.53 7.67 -1.31
N THR A 78 -14.11 6.50 -1.07
CA THR A 78 -15.56 6.33 -1.05
C THR A 78 -16.18 7.13 0.09
N LYS A 79 -15.58 7.06 1.28
CA LYS A 79 -16.05 7.82 2.43
C LYS A 79 -15.96 9.33 2.18
N ALA A 80 -14.85 9.80 1.63
CA ALA A 80 -14.66 11.22 1.33
C ALA A 80 -15.65 11.72 0.30
N GLU A 81 -15.89 10.97 -0.77
CA GLU A 81 -16.86 11.32 -1.80
C GLU A 81 -18.28 11.31 -1.26
N TYR A 82 -18.61 10.35 -0.41
CA TYR A 82 -19.93 10.31 0.24
C TYR A 82 -20.17 11.55 1.11
N ILE A 83 -19.18 11.94 1.91
CA ILE A 83 -19.31 13.13 2.78
C ILE A 83 -19.41 14.41 1.94
N ALA A 84 -18.61 14.52 0.88
CA ALA A 84 -18.54 15.72 0.04
C ALA A 84 -19.78 15.90 -0.83
N THR A 85 -20.29 14.81 -1.45
CA THR A 85 -21.38 14.87 -2.43
C THR A 85 -22.65 14.19 -1.99
N ASN A 86 -22.62 13.51 -0.86
CA ASN A 86 -23.70 12.68 -0.33
C ASN A 86 -24.11 11.55 -1.29
N SER A 87 -23.16 11.07 -2.14
CA SER A 87 -23.37 9.98 -3.08
C SER A 87 -22.12 9.13 -3.21
N ILE A 88 -22.31 7.85 -3.55
CA ILE A 88 -21.21 6.91 -3.79
C ILE A 88 -20.89 6.91 -5.28
N ALA A 89 -19.66 7.33 -5.63
CA ALA A 89 -19.24 7.51 -7.02
C ALA A 89 -18.87 6.20 -7.72
N SER A 90 -18.47 5.14 -6.99
CA SER A 90 -18.04 3.89 -7.60
C SER A 90 -18.31 2.69 -6.70
N ASP A 91 -19.26 1.86 -7.10
CA ASP A 91 -19.58 0.61 -6.40
C ASP A 91 -18.47 -0.44 -6.53
N SER A 92 -17.73 -0.43 -7.63
CA SER A 92 -16.68 -1.42 -7.88
C SER A 92 -15.51 -1.30 -6.90
N LEU A 93 -15.14 -0.07 -6.52
CA LEU A 93 -14.09 0.16 -5.53
C LEU A 93 -14.51 -0.34 -4.14
N ILE A 94 -15.73 -0.04 -3.74
CA ILE A 94 -16.29 -0.49 -2.47
C ILE A 94 -16.36 -2.01 -2.40
N GLN A 95 -16.82 -2.66 -3.47
CA GLN A 95 -16.92 -4.12 -3.52
C GLN A 95 -15.56 -4.79 -3.37
N GLY A 96 -14.51 -4.24 -3.99
CA GLY A 96 -13.16 -4.73 -3.83
C GLY A 96 -12.66 -4.63 -2.40
N ALA A 97 -12.91 -3.50 -1.74
CA ALA A 97 -12.53 -3.27 -0.36
C ALA A 97 -13.27 -4.20 0.60
N VAL A 98 -14.58 -4.35 0.44
CA VAL A 98 -15.40 -5.25 1.26
C VAL A 98 -14.91 -6.70 1.10
N LYS A 99 -14.65 -7.13 -0.10
CA LYS A 99 -14.14 -8.47 -0.37
C LYS A 99 -12.80 -8.74 0.33
N TYR A 100 -11.91 -7.77 0.31
CA TYR A 100 -10.62 -7.88 0.98
C TYR A 100 -10.79 -8.01 2.49
N TYR A 101 -11.58 -7.14 3.12
CA TYR A 101 -11.78 -7.16 4.57
C TYR A 101 -12.55 -8.38 5.05
N ASN A 102 -13.50 -8.89 4.27
CA ASN A 102 -14.19 -10.13 4.59
C ASN A 102 -13.23 -11.32 4.58
N LYS A 103 -12.33 -11.37 3.61
CA LYS A 103 -11.30 -12.42 3.53
C LYS A 103 -10.38 -12.39 4.76
N GLU A 104 -9.96 -11.21 5.20
CA GLU A 104 -9.13 -11.05 6.40
C GLU A 104 -9.89 -11.43 7.67
N SER A 105 -11.16 -11.09 7.76
CA SER A 105 -12.02 -11.42 8.89
C SER A 105 -12.21 -12.94 9.00
N ASP A 106 -12.49 -13.63 7.89
CA ASP A 106 -12.62 -15.07 7.86
C ASP A 106 -11.34 -15.78 8.29
N ASN A 107 -10.19 -15.28 7.82
CA ASN A 107 -8.89 -15.82 8.23
C ASN A 107 -8.63 -15.62 9.73
N SER A 108 -9.05 -14.48 10.28
CA SER A 108 -8.92 -14.20 11.71
C SER A 108 -9.79 -15.12 12.55
N GLU A 109 -11.01 -15.41 12.11
CA GLU A 109 -11.90 -16.35 12.79
C GLU A 109 -11.33 -17.77 12.78
N MET A 110 -10.73 -18.19 11.68
CA MET A 110 -10.09 -19.51 11.57
C MET A 110 -8.91 -19.64 12.52
N ILE A 111 -8.18 -18.59 12.77
CA ILE A 111 -7.01 -18.58 13.69
C ILE A 111 -7.48 -18.65 15.14
N LEU A 112 -8.62 -18.09 15.48
CA LEU A 112 -9.16 -18.07 16.84
C LEU A 112 -9.84 -19.38 17.26
N GLU A 113 -10.20 -20.23 16.32
CA GLU A 113 -10.73 -21.55 16.59
C GLU A 113 -9.61 -22.60 16.71
#